data_07bf9cbc53ff837c99e370101a6be62f
#
_entry.id   07bf9cbc53ff837c99e370101a6be62f
#
_cell.length_a   1.000
_cell.length_b   1.000
_cell.length_c   1.000
_cell.angle_alpha   90.00
_cell.angle_beta   90.00
_cell.angle_gamma   90.00
#
_symmetry.space_group_name_H-M   'P 1'
#
loop_
_entity.id
_entity.type
_entity.pdbx_description
1 polymer ?
#
loop_
_entity_poly.entity_id
_entity_poly.type
_entity_poly.pdbx_seq_one_letter_code
_entity_poly.pdbx_strand_id
1 'polypeptide(L)'
;MLCEKYHRDFSKTKHWYDGYLLEQYQVYNPKAVVELMIWNKFQSYWSDTGTYEAIVPLINMDFDGLKTAIIEMLSGNSVEIDPTTFQNDMVNFTCRDDILTCLIHLGYLGYDQDTHSAFVPNEEIRQELAKAVKRKKWNEFLTFQQESSELLDATLDMDTDTVARSIEKIHNEYASAIQYNNENSLSSILSIGYLSTMRYYFKPIREFPAGRGFADFVYLPKPEYSRDYPALVVELKWNQNAQTAIRQIKNRDRKSVV
;
A
#
# COMPACT_ATOMS: atom_id res chain seq x y z
N MET A 1 3.33 22.41 19.24
CA MET A 1 3.54 20.96 19.03
C MET A 1 5.03 20.62 18.94
N LEU A 2 5.45 19.32 19.09
CA LEU A 2 6.87 18.95 19.02
C LEU A 2 7.52 19.35 17.70
N CYS A 3 6.85 19.12 16.56
CA CYS A 3 7.37 19.48 15.24
C CYS A 3 7.68 20.97 15.11
N GLU A 4 6.85 21.85 15.63
CA GLU A 4 7.11 23.31 15.66
C GLU A 4 8.32 23.63 16.52
N LYS A 5 8.39 23.06 17.73
CA LYS A 5 9.49 23.29 18.67
C LYS A 5 10.85 22.90 18.10
N TYR A 6 10.89 21.81 17.32
CA TYR A 6 12.12 21.24 16.75
C TYR A 6 12.31 21.57 15.26
N HIS A 7 11.45 22.41 14.68
CA HIS A 7 11.47 22.79 13.26
C HIS A 7 11.45 21.58 12.33
N ARG A 8 10.50 20.66 12.56
CA ARG A 8 10.27 19.46 11.73
C ARG A 8 9.00 19.60 10.92
N ASP A 9 9.02 19.08 9.71
CA ASP A 9 7.83 19.00 8.85
C ASP A 9 6.80 18.05 9.45
N PHE A 10 5.64 18.59 9.83
CA PHE A 10 4.58 17.81 10.46
C PHE A 10 3.93 16.83 9.48
N SER A 11 3.70 17.24 8.23
CA SER A 11 3.07 16.38 7.22
C SER A 11 3.96 15.17 6.91
N LYS A 12 5.26 15.41 6.76
CA LYS A 12 6.23 14.33 6.56
C LYS A 12 6.38 13.45 7.79
N THR A 13 6.33 14.01 8.99
CA THR A 13 6.36 13.26 10.26
C THR A 13 5.14 12.34 10.35
N LYS A 14 3.96 12.84 9.99
CA LYS A 14 2.73 12.06 9.92
C LYS A 14 2.87 10.89 8.93
N HIS A 15 3.31 11.15 7.71
CA HIS A 15 3.51 10.12 6.70
C HIS A 15 4.46 8.99 7.14
N TRP A 16 5.50 9.34 7.90
CA TRP A 16 6.53 8.39 8.30
C TRP A 16 6.18 7.56 9.54
N TYR A 17 5.46 8.12 10.51
CA TYR A 17 5.39 7.55 11.85
C TYR A 17 4.00 7.48 12.46
N ASP A 18 2.96 7.95 11.76
CA ASP A 18 1.55 7.84 12.15
C ASP A 18 0.94 6.52 11.65
N GLY A 19 -0.36 6.37 11.82
CA GLY A 19 -1.17 5.32 11.18
C GLY A 19 -1.62 4.20 12.11
N TYR A 20 -1.34 4.30 13.41
CA TYR A 20 -1.98 3.44 14.41
C TYR A 20 -3.21 4.14 14.97
N LEU A 21 -4.32 3.40 15.05
CA LEU A 21 -5.56 3.90 15.61
C LEU A 21 -5.80 3.25 16.98
N LEU A 22 -6.07 4.09 17.97
CA LEU A 22 -6.60 3.69 19.26
C LEU A 22 -7.94 4.41 19.44
N GLU A 23 -9.03 3.71 19.20
CA GLU A 23 -10.37 4.30 19.05
C GLU A 23 -10.36 5.42 17.99
N GLN A 24 -10.62 6.67 18.40
CA GLN A 24 -10.60 7.85 17.51
C GLN A 24 -9.25 8.57 17.47
N TYR A 25 -8.24 8.10 18.22
CA TYR A 25 -6.95 8.76 18.34
C TYR A 25 -5.91 8.15 17.43
N GLN A 26 -5.17 9.00 16.71
CA GLN A 26 -3.99 8.60 15.98
C GLN A 26 -2.80 8.51 16.91
N VAL A 27 -2.12 7.37 16.89
CA VAL A 27 -0.98 7.07 17.74
C VAL A 27 0.28 6.94 16.87
N TYR A 28 1.33 7.58 17.30
CA TYR A 28 2.64 7.57 16.66
C TYR A 28 3.58 6.61 17.40
N ASN A 29 4.56 6.06 16.70
CA ASN A 29 5.66 5.38 17.36
C ASN A 29 6.48 6.39 18.18
N PRO A 30 6.46 6.33 19.52
CA PRO A 30 7.12 7.35 20.35
C PRO A 30 8.61 7.40 20.14
N LYS A 31 9.29 6.24 19.97
CA LYS A 31 10.72 6.16 19.73
C LYS A 31 11.10 6.86 18.43
N ALA A 32 10.42 6.52 17.34
CA ALA A 32 10.70 7.09 16.03
C ALA A 32 10.52 8.62 16.01
N VAL A 33 9.47 9.12 16.67
CA VAL A 33 9.24 10.57 16.78
C VAL A 33 10.35 11.24 17.59
N VAL A 34 10.78 10.68 18.72
CA VAL A 34 11.87 11.22 19.53
C VAL A 34 13.18 11.26 18.73
N GLU A 35 13.54 10.17 18.07
CA GLU A 35 14.75 10.08 17.24
C GLU A 35 14.71 11.07 16.08
N LEU A 36 13.56 11.25 15.42
CA LEU A 36 13.39 12.31 14.41
C LEU A 36 13.65 13.70 14.99
N MET A 37 13.14 14.01 16.20
CA MET A 37 13.37 15.32 16.83
C MET A 37 14.85 15.56 17.09
N ILE A 38 15.59 14.53 17.49
CA ILE A 38 17.01 14.59 17.79
C ILE A 38 17.85 14.71 16.49
N TRP A 39 17.66 13.78 15.55
CA TRP A 39 18.58 13.60 14.42
C TRP A 39 18.16 14.34 13.15
N ASN A 40 16.92 14.82 13.06
CA ASN A 40 16.38 15.47 11.86
C ASN A 40 16.51 14.63 10.58
N LYS A 41 16.34 13.32 10.70
CA LYS A 41 16.37 12.38 9.58
C LYS A 41 15.08 11.58 9.53
N PHE A 42 14.46 11.54 8.36
CA PHE A 42 13.33 10.64 8.10
C PHE A 42 13.88 9.31 7.61
N GLN A 43 13.85 8.33 8.49
CA GLN A 43 14.34 6.96 8.25
C GLN A 43 13.64 6.00 9.19
N SER A 44 13.80 4.69 8.99
CA SER A 44 13.34 3.73 9.96
C SER A 44 14.25 3.72 11.19
N TYR A 45 13.63 3.85 12.36
CA TYR A 45 14.25 3.66 13.67
C TYR A 45 13.82 2.34 14.31
N TRP A 46 12.96 1.58 13.62
CA TRP A 46 12.42 0.31 14.09
C TRP A 46 13.47 -0.80 14.06
N SER A 47 14.32 -0.81 13.04
CA SER A 47 15.37 -1.82 12.84
C SER A 47 16.42 -1.86 13.95
N ASP A 48 16.57 -0.80 14.74
CA ASP A 48 17.51 -0.74 15.86
C ASP A 48 17.03 -1.49 17.11
N THR A 49 15.84 -2.11 17.07
CA THR A 49 15.22 -2.75 18.25
C THR A 49 15.36 -4.27 18.28
N GLY A 50 16.02 -4.90 17.29
CA GLY A 50 16.14 -6.37 17.18
C GLY A 50 14.83 -7.09 16.78
N THR A 51 13.71 -6.37 16.75
CA THR A 51 12.39 -6.93 16.39
C THR A 51 12.30 -7.31 14.90
N TYR A 52 13.16 -6.74 14.07
CA TYR A 52 13.25 -7.10 12.65
C TYR A 52 13.53 -8.60 12.43
N GLU A 53 14.39 -9.21 13.25
CA GLU A 53 14.69 -10.64 13.14
C GLU A 53 13.49 -11.54 13.50
N ALA A 54 12.55 -11.01 14.28
CA ALA A 54 11.37 -11.75 14.66
C ALA A 54 10.33 -11.87 13.54
N ILE A 55 10.20 -10.85 12.66
CA ILE A 55 9.18 -10.88 11.59
C ILE A 55 9.59 -11.73 10.38
N VAL A 56 10.89 -11.82 10.10
CA VAL A 56 11.38 -12.55 8.92
C VAL A 56 10.94 -14.02 8.91
N PRO A 57 10.99 -14.78 10.01
CA PRO A 57 10.42 -16.12 10.05
C PRO A 57 8.92 -16.14 9.78
N LEU A 58 8.17 -15.21 10.38
CA LEU A 58 6.71 -15.16 10.28
C LEU A 58 6.24 -14.94 8.84
N ILE A 59 6.75 -13.91 8.17
CA ILE A 59 6.35 -13.61 6.78
C ILE A 59 6.82 -14.66 5.75
N ASN A 60 7.74 -15.55 6.16
CA ASN A 60 8.23 -16.63 5.31
C ASN A 60 7.56 -17.99 5.59
N MET A 61 6.58 -18.04 6.46
CA MET A 61 5.77 -19.24 6.64
C MET A 61 4.95 -19.50 5.37
N ASP A 62 4.86 -20.76 4.99
CA ASP A 62 4.18 -21.18 3.75
C ASP A 62 2.68 -21.38 3.97
N PHE A 63 2.00 -20.29 4.36
CA PHE A 63 0.56 -20.26 4.43
C PHE A 63 -0.02 -19.68 3.14
N ASP A 64 -1.05 -20.35 2.62
CA ASP A 64 -1.72 -19.92 1.40
C ASP A 64 -2.26 -18.48 1.53
N GLY A 65 -1.95 -17.65 0.55
CA GLY A 65 -2.34 -16.25 0.49
C GLY A 65 -1.54 -15.28 1.39
N LEU A 66 -0.62 -15.74 2.26
CA LEU A 66 0.14 -14.86 3.15
C LEU A 66 1.03 -13.89 2.36
N LYS A 67 1.79 -14.39 1.38
CA LYS A 67 2.66 -13.56 0.55
C LYS A 67 1.87 -12.53 -0.24
N THR A 68 0.77 -12.94 -0.84
CA THR A 68 -0.14 -12.06 -1.58
C THR A 68 -0.68 -10.96 -0.68
N ALA A 69 -1.14 -11.28 0.53
CA ALA A 69 -1.64 -10.31 1.49
C ALA A 69 -0.56 -9.27 1.87
N ILE A 70 0.67 -9.70 2.09
CA ILE A 70 1.78 -8.77 2.41
C ILE A 70 2.10 -7.86 1.21
N ILE A 71 2.12 -8.38 -0.02
CA ILE A 71 2.34 -7.58 -1.23
C ILE A 71 1.20 -6.57 -1.40
N GLU A 72 -0.03 -6.99 -1.21
CA GLU A 72 -1.22 -6.13 -1.29
C GLU A 72 -1.15 -4.98 -0.28
N MET A 73 -0.80 -5.27 0.97
CA MET A 73 -0.61 -4.24 1.99
C MET A 73 0.59 -3.32 1.71
N LEU A 74 1.70 -3.84 1.14
CA LEU A 74 2.84 -3.03 0.71
C LEU A 74 2.47 -2.09 -0.44
N SER A 75 1.49 -2.45 -1.29
CA SER A 75 0.94 -1.60 -2.35
C SER A 75 -0.04 -0.54 -1.85
N GLY A 76 -0.31 -0.51 -0.55
CA GLY A 76 -1.15 0.50 0.08
C GLY A 76 -2.60 0.08 0.29
N ASN A 77 -2.96 -1.16 0.00
CA ASN A 77 -4.29 -1.71 0.30
C ASN A 77 -4.40 -2.18 1.75
N SER A 78 -5.62 -2.48 2.17
CA SER A 78 -5.92 -3.26 3.36
C SER A 78 -6.40 -4.64 2.96
N VAL A 79 -6.17 -5.62 3.83
CA VAL A 79 -6.53 -7.03 3.62
C VAL A 79 -7.45 -7.46 4.75
N GLU A 80 -8.60 -7.99 4.41
CA GLU A 80 -9.54 -8.54 5.39
C GLU A 80 -8.93 -9.75 6.10
N ILE A 81 -9.06 -9.79 7.43
CA ILE A 81 -8.54 -10.85 8.29
C ILE A 81 -9.57 -11.23 9.35
N ASP A 82 -9.50 -12.46 9.80
CA ASP A 82 -10.21 -12.95 10.99
C ASP A 82 -9.23 -13.08 12.17
N PRO A 83 -9.17 -12.10 13.10
CA PRO A 83 -8.27 -12.16 14.24
C PRO A 83 -8.73 -13.16 15.32
N THR A 84 -9.92 -13.75 15.23
CA THR A 84 -10.50 -14.61 16.27
C THR A 84 -9.82 -15.96 16.36
N THR A 85 -9.15 -16.40 15.31
CA THR A 85 -8.42 -17.67 15.26
C THR A 85 -7.10 -17.63 16.04
N PHE A 86 -6.54 -16.44 16.25
CA PHE A 86 -5.26 -16.27 16.91
C PHE A 86 -5.33 -16.50 18.42
N GLN A 87 -4.62 -17.50 18.91
CA GLN A 87 -4.64 -17.92 20.34
C GLN A 87 -3.67 -17.13 21.22
N ASN A 88 -3.15 -15.99 20.76
CA ASN A 88 -2.12 -15.20 21.46
C ASN A 88 -0.86 -16.01 21.81
N ASP A 89 -0.57 -17.01 21.02
CA ASP A 89 0.61 -17.87 21.09
C ASP A 89 1.49 -17.61 19.86
N MET A 90 2.74 -17.23 20.10
CA MET A 90 3.70 -16.95 19.01
C MET A 90 4.33 -18.22 18.43
N VAL A 91 3.87 -19.38 18.79
CA VAL A 91 4.47 -20.68 18.40
C VAL A 91 3.54 -21.48 17.49
N ASN A 92 2.24 -21.41 17.70
CA ASN A 92 1.26 -22.23 16.99
C ASN A 92 0.42 -21.39 16.02
N PHE A 93 0.90 -21.25 14.80
CA PHE A 93 0.14 -20.61 13.71
C PHE A 93 -0.53 -21.68 12.85
N THR A 94 -1.79 -21.50 12.52
CA THR A 94 -2.60 -22.44 11.74
C THR A 94 -2.97 -21.91 10.36
N CYS A 95 -3.00 -20.60 10.19
CA CYS A 95 -3.36 -19.94 8.94
C CYS A 95 -2.63 -18.59 8.77
N ARG A 96 -2.82 -17.95 7.61
CA ARG A 96 -2.26 -16.63 7.32
C ARG A 96 -2.76 -15.56 8.31
N ASP A 97 -4.02 -15.66 8.72
CA ASP A 97 -4.66 -14.64 9.57
C ASP A 97 -4.06 -14.64 10.98
N ASP A 98 -3.61 -15.80 11.48
CA ASP A 98 -2.85 -15.89 12.72
C ASP A 98 -1.53 -15.10 12.63
N ILE A 99 -0.81 -15.24 11.51
CA ILE A 99 0.43 -14.50 11.27
C ILE A 99 0.17 -13.00 11.17
N LEU A 100 -0.85 -12.60 10.40
CA LEU A 100 -1.19 -11.19 10.23
C LEU A 100 -1.64 -10.59 11.56
N THR A 101 -2.41 -11.32 12.36
CA THR A 101 -2.82 -10.89 13.72
C THR A 101 -1.60 -10.77 14.64
N CYS A 102 -0.67 -11.72 14.61
CA CYS A 102 0.59 -11.61 15.33
C CYS A 102 1.37 -10.35 14.94
N LEU A 103 1.46 -10.04 13.65
CA LEU A 103 2.14 -8.82 13.16
C LEU A 103 1.43 -7.54 13.62
N ILE A 104 0.10 -7.56 13.80
CA ILE A 104 -0.65 -6.44 14.42
C ILE A 104 -0.24 -6.29 15.89
N HIS A 105 -0.23 -7.36 16.66
CA HIS A 105 0.19 -7.34 18.08
C HIS A 105 1.65 -6.87 18.24
N LEU A 106 2.53 -7.20 17.31
CA LEU A 106 3.91 -6.73 17.30
C LEU A 106 4.06 -5.29 16.79
N GLY A 107 2.99 -4.65 16.31
CA GLY A 107 3.00 -3.28 15.80
C GLY A 107 3.53 -3.12 14.37
N TYR A 108 3.67 -4.21 13.60
CA TYR A 108 4.06 -4.16 12.19
C TYR A 108 2.89 -3.92 11.25
N LEU A 109 1.68 -4.19 11.69
CA LEU A 109 0.46 -3.89 10.95
C LEU A 109 -0.47 -3.04 11.80
N GLY A 110 -1.25 -2.18 11.16
CA GLY A 110 -2.42 -1.56 11.72
C GLY A 110 -3.65 -2.44 11.51
N TYR A 111 -4.67 -2.25 12.31
CA TYR A 111 -5.95 -2.94 12.21
C TYR A 111 -7.10 -1.95 12.26
N ASP A 112 -8.00 -2.06 11.33
CA ASP A 112 -9.25 -1.32 11.28
C ASP A 112 -10.38 -2.23 11.76
N GLN A 113 -11.01 -1.86 12.89
CA GLN A 113 -12.07 -2.64 13.52
C GLN A 113 -13.39 -2.57 12.73
N ASP A 114 -13.64 -1.48 12.02
CA ASP A 114 -14.88 -1.29 11.28
C ASP A 114 -14.91 -2.14 10.00
N THR A 115 -13.76 -2.25 9.34
CA THR A 115 -13.60 -3.02 8.10
C THR A 115 -13.00 -4.41 8.31
N HIS A 116 -12.66 -4.77 9.55
CA HIS A 116 -11.96 -6.02 9.89
C HIS A 116 -10.72 -6.27 9.02
N SER A 117 -9.93 -5.21 8.78
CA SER A 117 -8.81 -5.29 7.85
C SER A 117 -7.47 -4.86 8.45
N ALA A 118 -6.41 -5.59 8.05
CA ALA A 118 -5.03 -5.25 8.35
C ALA A 118 -4.44 -4.37 7.25
N PHE A 119 -3.52 -3.48 7.61
CA PHE A 119 -2.83 -2.60 6.67
C PHE A 119 -1.44 -2.21 7.16
N VAL A 120 -0.58 -1.74 6.26
CA VAL A 120 0.71 -1.15 6.62
C VAL A 120 0.50 0.29 7.09
N PRO A 121 0.81 0.61 8.36
CA PRO A 121 0.38 1.87 8.96
C PRO A 121 1.11 3.10 8.44
N ASN A 122 2.40 2.98 8.08
CA ASN A 122 3.22 4.13 7.72
C ASN A 122 4.44 3.75 6.88
N GLU A 123 5.17 4.76 6.43
CA GLU A 123 6.35 4.58 5.57
C GLU A 123 7.51 3.86 6.29
N GLU A 124 7.69 4.07 7.59
CA GLU A 124 8.70 3.38 8.38
C GLU A 124 8.52 1.86 8.30
N ILE A 125 7.31 1.40 8.61
CA ILE A 125 6.97 -0.04 8.60
C ILE A 125 6.96 -0.58 7.17
N ARG A 126 6.47 0.21 6.20
CA ARG A 126 6.50 -0.21 4.79
C ARG A 126 7.93 -0.53 4.33
N GLN A 127 8.90 0.30 4.70
CA GLN A 127 10.30 0.05 4.35
C GLN A 127 10.87 -1.17 5.06
N GLU A 128 10.51 -1.40 6.32
CA GLU A 128 10.98 -2.58 7.06
C GLU A 128 10.42 -3.89 6.47
N LEU A 129 9.12 -3.95 6.18
CA LEU A 129 8.50 -5.09 5.52
C LEU A 129 9.10 -5.33 4.12
N ALA A 130 9.27 -4.27 3.32
CA ALA A 130 9.90 -4.39 2.01
C ALA A 130 11.34 -4.91 2.08
N LYS A 131 12.14 -4.47 3.07
CA LYS A 131 13.49 -5.00 3.31
C LYS A 131 13.45 -6.48 3.69
N ALA A 132 12.51 -6.88 4.57
CA ALA A 132 12.36 -8.25 5.02
C ALA A 132 12.03 -9.20 3.85
N VAL A 133 11.13 -8.79 2.99
CA VAL A 133 10.76 -9.49 1.76
C VAL A 133 11.96 -9.62 0.80
N LYS A 134 12.69 -8.53 0.56
CA LYS A 134 13.87 -8.53 -0.34
C LYS A 134 15.01 -9.43 0.15
N ARG A 135 15.30 -9.44 1.45
CA ARG A 135 16.41 -10.24 2.02
C ARG A 135 16.26 -11.74 1.79
N LYS A 136 15.04 -12.25 1.78
CA LYS A 136 14.77 -13.69 1.57
C LYS A 136 14.65 -14.08 0.10
N LYS A 137 14.99 -13.15 -0.83
CA LYS A 137 14.91 -13.41 -2.28
C LYS A 137 13.55 -14.02 -2.66
N TRP A 138 12.48 -13.37 -2.26
CA TRP A 138 11.20 -13.65 -2.87
C TRP A 138 11.34 -13.29 -4.36
N ASN A 139 11.72 -14.27 -5.15
CA ASN A 139 11.91 -14.06 -6.60
C ASN A 139 10.63 -13.48 -7.20
N GLU A 140 9.49 -13.95 -6.75
CA GLU A 140 8.17 -13.43 -7.12
C GLU A 140 8.04 -11.93 -6.83
N PHE A 141 8.47 -11.46 -5.65
CA PHE A 141 8.41 -10.03 -5.30
C PHE A 141 9.37 -9.18 -6.13
N LEU A 142 10.58 -9.68 -6.41
CA LEU A 142 11.54 -8.95 -7.23
C LEU A 142 11.07 -8.85 -8.69
N THR A 143 10.59 -9.96 -9.24
CA THR A 143 9.98 -9.98 -10.58
C THR A 143 8.79 -9.03 -10.62
N PHE A 144 7.92 -9.11 -9.64
CA PHE A 144 6.75 -8.27 -9.51
C PHE A 144 7.10 -6.77 -9.40
N GLN A 145 8.13 -6.41 -8.61
CA GLN A 145 8.59 -5.02 -8.50
C GLN A 145 9.12 -4.49 -9.85
N GLN A 146 9.79 -5.34 -10.62
CA GLN A 146 10.26 -5.00 -11.96
C GLN A 146 9.08 -4.81 -12.92
N GLU A 147 8.14 -5.73 -12.97
CA GLU A 147 6.92 -5.66 -13.78
C GLU A 147 6.08 -4.43 -13.44
N SER A 148 5.96 -4.11 -12.17
CA SER A 148 5.29 -2.89 -11.71
C SER A 148 6.00 -1.61 -12.19
N SER A 149 7.33 -1.61 -12.26
CA SER A 149 8.07 -0.48 -12.81
C SER A 149 7.85 -0.35 -14.32
N GLU A 150 7.91 -1.47 -15.05
CA GLU A 150 7.63 -1.51 -16.49
C GLU A 150 6.20 -1.04 -16.81
N LEU A 151 5.22 -1.44 -15.99
CA LEU A 151 3.84 -0.96 -16.12
C LEU A 151 3.71 0.54 -15.89
N LEU A 152 4.39 1.10 -14.89
CA LEU A 152 4.38 2.54 -14.63
C LEU A 152 5.01 3.30 -15.81
N ASP A 153 6.18 2.86 -16.26
CA ASP A 153 6.89 3.49 -17.38
C ASP A 153 6.03 3.45 -18.65
N ALA A 154 5.45 2.30 -18.99
CA ALA A 154 4.53 2.16 -20.12
C ALA A 154 3.29 3.06 -20.00
N THR A 155 2.79 3.27 -18.77
CA THR A 155 1.65 4.18 -18.52
C THR A 155 2.04 5.63 -18.80
N LEU A 156 3.22 6.05 -18.35
CA LEU A 156 3.73 7.40 -18.57
C LEU A 156 4.04 7.66 -20.06
N ASP A 157 4.52 6.63 -20.76
CA ASP A 157 4.80 6.67 -22.20
C ASP A 157 3.53 6.51 -23.07
N MET A 158 2.37 6.29 -22.45
CA MET A 158 1.08 6.03 -23.12
C MET A 158 1.11 4.78 -24.04
N ASP A 159 1.95 3.79 -23.73
CA ASP A 159 2.01 2.49 -24.41
C ASP A 159 0.88 1.59 -23.93
N THR A 160 -0.28 1.72 -24.56
CA THR A 160 -1.51 1.01 -24.19
C THR A 160 -1.39 -0.50 -24.32
N ASP A 161 -0.58 -0.99 -25.27
CA ASP A 161 -0.42 -2.43 -25.52
C ASP A 161 0.41 -3.09 -24.43
N THR A 162 1.48 -2.43 -23.98
CA THR A 162 2.29 -2.90 -22.87
C THR A 162 1.51 -2.81 -21.54
N VAL A 163 0.78 -1.72 -21.31
CA VAL A 163 -0.10 -1.59 -20.14
C VAL A 163 -1.12 -2.74 -20.10
N ALA A 164 -1.82 -3.02 -21.20
CA ALA A 164 -2.81 -4.10 -21.26
C ALA A 164 -2.20 -5.47 -20.95
N ARG A 165 -1.06 -5.80 -21.59
CA ARG A 165 -0.34 -7.06 -21.36
C ARG A 165 0.16 -7.22 -19.92
N SER A 166 0.68 -6.14 -19.32
CA SER A 166 1.16 -6.16 -17.93
C SER A 166 0.01 -6.38 -16.94
N ILE A 167 -1.12 -5.70 -17.14
CA ILE A 167 -2.32 -5.89 -16.31
C ILE A 167 -2.87 -7.31 -16.45
N GLU A 168 -2.95 -7.85 -17.68
CA GLU A 168 -3.40 -9.22 -17.93
C GLU A 168 -2.50 -10.25 -17.25
N LYS A 169 -1.18 -10.05 -17.30
CA LYS A 169 -0.20 -10.93 -16.65
C LYS A 169 -0.39 -10.94 -15.14
N ILE A 170 -0.43 -9.76 -14.52
CA ILE A 170 -0.64 -9.60 -13.08
C ILE A 170 -1.99 -10.22 -12.68
N HIS A 171 -3.04 -9.99 -13.47
CA HIS A 171 -4.33 -10.61 -13.27
C HIS A 171 -4.23 -12.15 -13.22
N ASN A 172 -3.59 -12.76 -14.20
CA ASN A 172 -3.48 -14.21 -14.29
C ASN A 172 -2.65 -14.81 -13.15
N GLU A 173 -1.63 -14.12 -12.67
CA GLU A 173 -0.78 -14.57 -11.57
C GLU A 173 -1.45 -14.46 -10.20
N TYR A 174 -2.24 -13.40 -9.98
CA TYR A 174 -2.83 -13.10 -8.67
C TYR A 174 -4.33 -13.34 -8.57
N ALA A 175 -5.03 -13.58 -9.68
CA ALA A 175 -6.49 -13.80 -9.70
C ALA A 175 -6.92 -15.08 -8.98
N SER A 176 -6.05 -16.08 -8.87
CA SER A 176 -6.35 -17.32 -8.11
C SER A 176 -6.43 -17.08 -6.60
N ALA A 177 -5.74 -16.07 -6.08
CA ALA A 177 -5.73 -15.70 -4.67
C ALA A 177 -6.84 -14.69 -4.31
N ILE A 178 -7.36 -13.97 -5.31
CA ILE A 178 -8.43 -12.99 -5.15
C ILE A 178 -9.67 -13.59 -5.80
N GLN A 179 -10.76 -13.79 -5.04
CA GLN A 179 -12.04 -14.22 -5.63
C GLN A 179 -12.53 -13.15 -6.62
N TYR A 180 -12.25 -13.37 -7.89
CA TYR A 180 -12.43 -12.40 -8.97
C TYR A 180 -13.86 -12.40 -9.49
N ASN A 181 -14.69 -11.48 -8.98
CA ASN A 181 -16.07 -11.36 -9.44
C ASN A 181 -16.62 -9.92 -9.53
N ASN A 182 -15.81 -8.86 -9.29
CA ASN A 182 -16.34 -7.49 -9.27
C ASN A 182 -15.25 -6.42 -9.47
N GLU A 183 -15.64 -5.14 -9.53
CA GLU A 183 -14.75 -3.98 -9.63
C GLU A 183 -13.71 -3.90 -8.49
N ASN A 184 -14.05 -4.39 -7.29
CA ASN A 184 -13.11 -4.38 -6.15
C ASN A 184 -11.91 -5.29 -6.40
N SER A 185 -12.11 -6.45 -7.01
CA SER A 185 -11.03 -7.37 -7.37
C SER A 185 -10.09 -6.77 -8.42
N LEU A 186 -10.63 -6.10 -9.43
CA LEU A 186 -9.84 -5.36 -10.43
C LEU A 186 -9.07 -4.21 -9.77
N SER A 187 -9.69 -3.52 -8.83
CA SER A 187 -9.08 -2.48 -8.03
C SER A 187 -7.85 -2.98 -7.24
N SER A 188 -7.95 -4.15 -6.59
CA SER A 188 -6.82 -4.76 -5.88
C SER A 188 -5.68 -5.13 -6.83
N ILE A 189 -5.98 -5.74 -7.97
CA ILE A 189 -4.99 -6.09 -8.99
C ILE A 189 -4.25 -4.85 -9.50
N LEU A 190 -4.95 -3.77 -9.77
CA LEU A 190 -4.32 -2.52 -10.21
C LEU A 190 -3.44 -1.91 -9.11
N SER A 191 -3.89 -1.92 -7.86
CA SER A 191 -3.06 -1.44 -6.76
C SER A 191 -1.77 -2.24 -6.63
N ILE A 192 -1.86 -3.56 -6.76
CA ILE A 192 -0.70 -4.44 -6.84
C ILE A 192 0.15 -4.04 -8.04
N GLY A 193 -0.42 -4.00 -9.24
CA GLY A 193 0.28 -3.69 -10.49
C GLY A 193 1.07 -2.37 -10.44
N TYR A 194 0.54 -1.38 -9.77
CA TYR A 194 1.20 -0.08 -9.60
C TYR A 194 1.98 0.08 -8.28
N LEU A 195 2.49 -1.01 -7.69
CA LEU A 195 3.28 -0.97 -6.46
C LEU A 195 4.48 0.00 -6.55
N SER A 196 5.14 0.07 -7.71
CA SER A 196 6.28 0.96 -7.95
C SER A 196 5.95 2.44 -7.81
N THR A 197 4.67 2.82 -7.99
CA THR A 197 4.22 4.22 -7.82
C THR A 197 4.51 4.74 -6.41
N MET A 198 4.51 3.87 -5.39
CA MET A 198 4.78 4.26 -3.99
C MET A 198 6.16 4.92 -3.80
N ARG A 199 7.07 4.73 -4.74
CA ARG A 199 8.35 5.44 -4.76
C ARG A 199 8.17 6.93 -5.09
N TYR A 200 7.35 7.25 -6.08
CA TYR A 200 7.24 8.58 -6.70
C TYR A 200 5.95 9.31 -6.31
N TYR A 201 4.92 8.56 -5.93
CA TYR A 201 3.59 9.05 -5.59
C TYR A 201 3.27 8.81 -4.11
N PHE A 202 2.33 9.58 -3.59
CA PHE A 202 1.67 9.25 -2.33
C PHE A 202 0.84 7.97 -2.49
N LYS A 203 0.41 7.40 -1.36
CA LYS A 203 -0.56 6.30 -1.37
C LYS A 203 -1.74 6.68 -2.25
N PRO A 204 -2.16 5.79 -3.18
CA PRO A 204 -3.28 6.10 -4.06
C PRO A 204 -4.55 6.39 -3.26
N ILE A 205 -5.25 7.45 -3.67
CA ILE A 205 -6.54 7.82 -3.09
C ILE A 205 -7.60 7.06 -3.88
N ARG A 206 -8.36 6.22 -3.19
CA ARG A 206 -9.49 5.47 -3.77
C ARG A 206 -10.76 6.29 -3.62
N GLU A 207 -11.70 6.10 -4.56
CA GLU A 207 -13.00 6.76 -4.54
C GLU A 207 -12.89 8.29 -4.32
N PHE A 208 -11.93 8.90 -5.03
CA PHE A 208 -11.67 10.33 -4.90
C PHE A 208 -12.85 11.15 -5.42
N PRO A 209 -13.44 12.06 -4.61
CA PRO A 209 -14.53 12.90 -5.06
C PRO A 209 -14.12 13.79 -6.24
N ALA A 210 -14.68 13.57 -7.42
CA ALA A 210 -14.39 14.30 -8.64
C ALA A 210 -15.68 14.88 -9.22
N GLY A 211 -16.02 16.09 -8.84
CA GLY A 211 -17.23 16.79 -9.29
C GLY A 211 -18.52 16.07 -8.88
N ARG A 212 -19.26 15.48 -9.84
CA ARG A 212 -20.53 14.77 -9.57
C ARG A 212 -20.38 13.26 -9.37
N GLY A 213 -19.18 12.77 -9.06
CA GLY A 213 -18.91 11.35 -8.88
C GLY A 213 -17.56 11.15 -8.24
N PHE A 214 -17.06 9.91 -8.33
CA PHE A 214 -15.79 9.50 -7.75
C PHE A 214 -14.88 8.97 -8.86
N ALA A 215 -13.59 9.30 -8.80
CA ALA A 215 -12.55 8.59 -9.55
C ALA A 215 -12.14 7.36 -8.76
N ASP A 216 -11.96 6.22 -9.43
CA ASP A 216 -11.65 4.97 -8.74
C ASP A 216 -10.28 5.02 -8.06
N PHE A 217 -9.27 5.61 -8.76
CA PHE A 217 -7.96 5.92 -8.17
C PHE A 217 -7.44 7.27 -8.61
N VAL A 218 -6.75 7.94 -7.69
CA VAL A 218 -5.93 9.12 -7.99
C VAL A 218 -4.54 8.91 -7.38
N TYR A 219 -3.50 9.03 -8.20
CA TYR A 219 -2.11 9.02 -7.80
C TYR A 219 -1.57 10.44 -7.86
N LEU A 220 -1.24 11.02 -6.72
CA LEU A 220 -0.65 12.35 -6.62
C LEU A 220 0.87 12.21 -6.44
N PRO A 221 1.71 12.82 -7.31
CA PRO A 221 3.15 12.75 -7.17
C PRO A 221 3.61 13.44 -5.88
N LYS A 222 4.66 12.91 -5.28
CA LYS A 222 5.33 13.58 -4.17
C LYS A 222 5.96 14.87 -4.66
N PRO A 223 6.07 15.93 -3.85
CA PRO A 223 6.57 17.23 -4.27
C PRO A 223 7.93 17.20 -5.00
N GLU A 224 8.84 16.33 -4.53
CA GLU A 224 10.16 16.13 -5.11
C GLU A 224 10.16 15.54 -6.51
N TYR A 225 9.07 14.84 -6.90
CA TYR A 225 8.91 14.17 -8.20
C TYR A 225 7.86 14.83 -9.10
N SER A 226 7.20 15.88 -8.65
CA SER A 226 6.06 16.50 -9.37
C SER A 226 6.41 17.12 -10.73
N ARG A 227 7.69 17.32 -11.02
CA ARG A 227 8.15 17.83 -12.32
C ARG A 227 8.20 16.74 -13.39
N ASP A 228 8.53 15.50 -12.98
CA ASP A 228 8.80 14.39 -13.88
C ASP A 228 7.64 13.39 -13.92
N TYR A 229 6.77 13.42 -12.89
CA TYR A 229 5.65 12.48 -12.74
C TYR A 229 4.33 13.26 -12.64
N PRO A 230 3.42 13.12 -13.65
CA PRO A 230 2.11 13.74 -13.62
C PRO A 230 1.19 13.06 -12.60
N ALA A 231 0.14 13.76 -12.16
CA ALA A 231 -0.94 13.11 -11.45
C ALA A 231 -1.67 12.14 -12.39
N LEU A 232 -1.97 10.92 -11.88
CA LEU A 232 -2.70 9.92 -12.66
C LEU A 232 -4.10 9.76 -12.09
N VAL A 233 -5.10 9.78 -12.98
CA VAL A 233 -6.50 9.50 -12.64
C VAL A 233 -6.91 8.24 -13.38
N VAL A 234 -7.34 7.23 -12.65
CA VAL A 234 -7.75 5.92 -13.18
C VAL A 234 -9.23 5.72 -12.93
N GLU A 235 -9.94 5.37 -13.98
CA GLU A 235 -11.36 5.00 -13.96
C GLU A 235 -11.51 3.56 -14.46
N LEU A 236 -12.14 2.72 -13.66
CA LEU A 236 -12.37 1.31 -13.96
C LEU A 236 -13.75 1.13 -14.57
N LYS A 237 -13.87 0.22 -15.53
CA LYS A 237 -15.16 -0.18 -16.08
C LYS A 237 -15.19 -1.69 -16.31
N TRP A 238 -16.04 -2.34 -15.59
CA TRP A 238 -16.29 -3.75 -15.74
C TRP A 238 -17.23 -4.02 -16.92
N ASN A 239 -16.85 -4.90 -17.82
CA ASN A 239 -17.63 -5.27 -19.00
C ASN A 239 -18.11 -4.09 -19.89
N GLN A 240 -17.38 -2.98 -19.88
CA GLN A 240 -17.62 -1.81 -20.74
C GLN A 240 -16.39 -1.44 -21.54
N ASN A 241 -16.56 -0.65 -22.60
CA ASN A 241 -15.44 -0.23 -23.42
C ASN A 241 -14.70 0.99 -22.83
N ALA A 242 -13.42 1.13 -23.20
CA ALA A 242 -12.56 2.24 -22.74
C ALA A 242 -13.11 3.62 -23.07
N GLN A 243 -13.85 3.78 -24.18
CA GLN A 243 -14.46 5.07 -24.55
C GLN A 243 -15.48 5.54 -23.54
N THR A 244 -16.18 4.63 -22.88
CA THR A 244 -17.14 4.97 -21.80
C THR A 244 -16.40 5.54 -20.60
N ALA A 245 -15.30 4.93 -20.19
CA ALA A 245 -14.44 5.42 -19.11
C ALA A 245 -13.85 6.82 -19.43
N ILE A 246 -13.26 6.98 -20.60
CA ILE A 246 -12.70 8.28 -21.07
C ILE A 246 -13.77 9.37 -21.09
N ARG A 247 -14.96 9.06 -21.59
CA ARG A 247 -16.08 10.01 -21.62
C ARG A 247 -16.51 10.41 -20.22
N GLN A 248 -16.49 9.49 -19.27
CA GLN A 248 -16.81 9.75 -17.88
C GLN A 248 -15.80 10.71 -17.25
N ILE A 249 -14.50 10.48 -17.42
CA ILE A 249 -13.42 11.37 -16.97
C ILE A 249 -13.61 12.77 -17.57
N LYS A 250 -13.73 12.89 -18.91
CA LYS A 250 -13.89 14.17 -19.60
C LYS A 250 -15.15 14.95 -19.19
N ASN A 251 -16.25 14.29 -18.89
CA ASN A 251 -17.48 14.94 -18.46
C ASN A 251 -17.41 15.42 -17.00
N ARG A 252 -16.57 14.80 -16.16
CA ARG A 252 -16.34 15.20 -14.78
C ARG A 252 -15.36 16.37 -14.69
N ASP A 253 -14.32 16.37 -15.53
CA ASP A 253 -13.24 17.37 -15.54
C ASP A 253 -13.71 18.78 -16.00
N ARG A 254 -14.74 18.88 -16.84
CA ARG A 254 -15.23 20.15 -17.39
C ARG A 254 -15.83 21.13 -16.37
N LYS A 255 -15.88 20.80 -15.08
CA LYS A 255 -16.51 21.64 -14.02
C LYS A 255 -15.58 22.03 -12.89
N SER A 256 -14.30 21.67 -12.93
CA SER A 256 -13.31 21.99 -11.90
C SER A 256 -12.27 23.05 -12.32
N VAL A 257 -12.55 23.79 -13.38
CA VAL A 257 -11.79 24.99 -13.73
C VAL A 257 -12.63 26.20 -13.36
N VAL A 258 -12.51 26.64 -12.13
CA VAL A 258 -12.68 28.02 -11.68
C VAL A 258 -11.59 28.29 -10.67
#